data_5a5c417e533310168c94276523d606f3
#
_entry.id   5a5c417e533310168c94276523d606f3
#
_cell.length_a   1.000
_cell.length_b   1.000
_cell.length_c   1.000
_cell.angle_alpha   90.00
_cell.angle_beta   90.00
_cell.angle_gamma   90.00
#
_symmetry.space_group_name_H-M   'P 1'
#
loop_
_entity.id
_entity.type
_entity.pdbx_description
1 polymer ?
#
loop_
_entity_poly.entity_id
_entity_poly.type
_entity_poly.pdbx_seq_one_letter_code
_entity_poly.pdbx_strand_id
1 'polypeptide(L)'
;MRRLSWLAALIVLFSAACKNSGTMTQHHAFRLKPGEDLKLAIDSFVKEKQIRAGWISTCVGSLTDYQIRFANQEKGYSDKGHFEIVSLVGTVSINGSHLHISISDSTGKTMGGHLLEGCKIYTTAEIVITSSDTFEFLRAKDGSTPWNELQVQPRK
;
A
#
# COMPACT_ATOMS: atom_id res chain seq x y z
N MET A 1 -29.71 -17.97 73.39
CA MET A 1 -29.64 -18.45 71.98
C MET A 1 -29.40 -17.25 71.09
N ARG A 2 -28.14 -17.04 70.63
CA ARG A 2 -27.74 -15.94 69.76
C ARG A 2 -27.74 -16.39 68.32
N ARG A 3 -28.59 -15.87 67.47
CA ARG A 3 -28.59 -16.12 66.03
C ARG A 3 -27.52 -15.26 65.36
N LEU A 4 -26.53 -15.92 64.78
CA LEU A 4 -25.46 -15.29 64.02
C LEU A 4 -25.98 -15.12 62.57
N SER A 5 -26.21 -13.86 62.18
CA SER A 5 -26.60 -13.54 60.78
C SER A 5 -25.36 -13.39 59.96
N TRP A 6 -25.20 -14.28 58.96
CA TRP A 6 -24.14 -14.21 57.96
C TRP A 6 -24.57 -13.25 56.84
N LEU A 7 -24.00 -12.05 56.80
CA LEU A 7 -24.10 -11.17 55.64
C LEU A 7 -23.05 -11.63 54.61
N ALA A 8 -23.52 -12.23 53.54
CA ALA A 8 -22.69 -12.52 52.38
C ALA A 8 -22.49 -11.22 51.58
N ALA A 9 -21.28 -10.66 51.62
CA ALA A 9 -20.90 -9.52 50.77
C ALA A 9 -20.63 -10.03 49.36
N LEU A 10 -21.50 -9.67 48.42
CA LEU A 10 -21.32 -9.95 47.00
C LEU A 10 -20.29 -8.97 46.41
N ILE A 11 -19.06 -9.43 46.23
CA ILE A 11 -18.00 -8.65 45.55
C ILE A 11 -18.26 -8.78 44.06
N VAL A 12 -18.84 -7.75 43.42
CA VAL A 12 -18.95 -7.62 41.99
C VAL A 12 -17.60 -7.13 41.44
N LEU A 13 -16.82 -8.05 40.91
CA LEU A 13 -15.61 -7.73 40.17
C LEU A 13 -16.00 -7.14 38.80
N PHE A 14 -15.95 -5.81 38.69
CA PHE A 14 -15.99 -5.13 37.41
C PHE A 14 -14.66 -5.40 36.67
N SER A 15 -14.66 -6.36 35.75
CA SER A 15 -13.57 -6.51 34.78
C SER A 15 -13.64 -5.33 33.82
N ALA A 16 -12.84 -4.30 34.08
CA ALA A 16 -12.58 -3.26 33.08
C ALA A 16 -11.85 -3.92 31.90
N ALA A 17 -12.61 -4.30 30.87
CA ALA A 17 -12.02 -4.70 29.60
C ALA A 17 -11.27 -3.48 29.05
N CYS A 18 -9.96 -3.47 29.23
CA CYS A 18 -9.06 -2.52 28.59
C CYS A 18 -9.23 -2.73 27.07
N LYS A 19 -10.02 -1.86 26.43
CA LYS A 19 -10.03 -1.78 24.95
C LYS A 19 -8.64 -1.30 24.57
N ASN A 20 -7.79 -2.28 24.23
CA ASN A 20 -6.49 -2.00 23.65
C ASN A 20 -6.77 -1.44 22.24
N SER A 21 -6.92 -0.12 22.13
CA SER A 21 -6.98 0.61 20.86
C SER A 21 -5.57 0.69 20.27
N GLY A 22 -4.93 -0.48 20.12
CA GLY A 22 -3.69 -0.58 19.40
C GLY A 22 -3.92 -0.13 17.97
N THR A 23 -3.05 0.74 17.48
CA THR A 23 -2.97 1.09 16.06
C THR A 23 -2.87 -0.18 15.24
N MET A 24 -3.92 -0.50 14.45
CA MET A 24 -3.93 -1.72 13.66
C MET A 24 -3.33 -1.44 12.29
N THR A 25 -2.29 -2.17 11.96
CA THR A 25 -1.83 -2.34 10.58
C THR A 25 -2.44 -3.62 10.00
N GLN A 26 -2.84 -3.56 8.74
CA GLN A 26 -3.33 -4.73 8.00
C GLN A 26 -2.40 -5.03 6.85
N HIS A 27 -2.21 -6.30 6.57
CA HIS A 27 -1.42 -6.77 5.42
C HIS A 27 -2.35 -7.38 4.39
N HIS A 28 -2.20 -6.94 3.14
CA HIS A 28 -3.00 -7.39 2.00
C HIS A 28 -2.05 -8.01 0.98
N ALA A 29 -2.19 -9.30 0.74
CA ALA A 29 -1.39 -10.01 -0.27
C ALA A 29 -2.29 -10.39 -1.46
N PHE A 30 -1.81 -10.15 -2.67
CA PHE A 30 -2.50 -10.54 -3.89
C PHE A 30 -1.51 -10.77 -5.02
N ARG A 31 -1.98 -11.44 -6.05
CA ARG A 31 -1.19 -11.80 -7.22
C ARG A 31 -1.85 -11.27 -8.49
N LEU A 32 -1.05 -10.71 -9.39
CA LEU A 32 -1.45 -10.36 -10.75
C LEU A 32 -1.00 -11.45 -11.72
N LYS A 33 -1.81 -11.63 -12.76
CA LYS A 33 -1.63 -12.62 -13.82
C LYS A 33 -1.06 -11.97 -15.09
N PRO A 34 -0.56 -12.77 -16.05
CA PRO A 34 -0.06 -12.25 -17.32
C PRO A 34 -1.06 -11.31 -18.01
N GLY A 35 -0.55 -10.21 -18.53
CA GLY A 35 -1.30 -9.19 -19.28
C GLY A 35 -2.02 -8.14 -18.44
N GLU A 36 -2.17 -8.34 -17.11
CA GLU A 36 -2.71 -7.31 -16.24
C GLU A 36 -1.76 -6.11 -16.14
N ASP A 37 -2.31 -4.94 -15.95
CA ASP A 37 -1.54 -3.71 -15.76
C ASP A 37 -1.21 -3.52 -14.28
N LEU A 38 0.09 -3.44 -13.96
CA LEU A 38 0.57 -3.36 -12.59
C LEU A 38 -0.03 -2.18 -11.81
N LYS A 39 0.03 -0.97 -12.40
CA LYS A 39 -0.45 0.24 -11.72
C LYS A 39 -1.96 0.25 -11.57
N LEU A 40 -2.69 -0.03 -12.67
CA LEU A 40 -4.16 -0.04 -12.65
C LEU A 40 -4.71 -1.09 -11.68
N ALA A 41 -4.08 -2.26 -11.62
CA ALA A 41 -4.49 -3.32 -10.71
C ALA A 41 -4.27 -2.95 -9.24
N ILE A 42 -3.13 -2.33 -8.91
CA ILE A 42 -2.86 -1.81 -7.56
C ILE A 42 -3.90 -0.75 -7.18
N ASP A 43 -4.15 0.23 -8.05
CA ASP A 43 -5.09 1.31 -7.78
C ASP A 43 -6.53 0.78 -7.61
N SER A 44 -6.92 -0.22 -8.41
CA SER A 44 -8.22 -0.90 -8.30
C SER A 44 -8.35 -1.66 -6.99
N PHE A 45 -7.33 -2.42 -6.60
CA PHE A 45 -7.28 -3.15 -5.33
C PHE A 45 -7.39 -2.20 -4.13
N VAL A 46 -6.64 -1.10 -4.15
CA VAL A 46 -6.66 -0.07 -3.10
C VAL A 46 -8.06 0.54 -2.94
N LYS A 47 -8.74 0.80 -4.05
CA LYS A 47 -10.13 1.29 -4.05
C LYS A 47 -11.12 0.23 -3.54
N GLU A 48 -11.01 -1.02 -3.99
CA GLU A 48 -11.86 -2.12 -3.53
C GLU A 48 -11.74 -2.34 -2.01
N LYS A 49 -10.51 -2.35 -1.51
CA LYS A 49 -10.23 -2.53 -0.07
C LYS A 49 -10.41 -1.26 0.77
N GLN A 50 -10.77 -0.14 0.15
CA GLN A 50 -10.97 1.16 0.82
C GLN A 50 -9.75 1.58 1.65
N ILE A 51 -8.54 1.32 1.14
CA ILE A 51 -7.28 1.67 1.82
C ILE A 51 -7.11 3.19 1.78
N ARG A 52 -7.19 3.83 2.95
CA ARG A 52 -7.04 5.28 3.09
C ARG A 52 -5.58 5.71 3.30
N ALA A 53 -4.76 4.84 3.89
CA ALA A 53 -3.33 5.04 4.05
C ALA A 53 -2.62 3.70 3.96
N GLY A 54 -1.74 3.52 2.99
CA GLY A 54 -0.99 2.29 2.78
C GLY A 54 0.30 2.52 2.01
N TRP A 55 1.12 1.49 1.97
CA TRP A 55 2.38 1.47 1.23
C TRP A 55 2.70 0.08 0.72
N ILE A 56 3.49 0.01 -0.33
CA ILE A 56 4.00 -1.26 -0.84
C ILE A 56 5.04 -1.80 0.14
N SER A 57 4.80 -2.98 0.69
CA SER A 57 5.77 -3.68 1.55
C SER A 57 6.74 -4.51 0.73
N THR A 58 6.26 -5.18 -0.31
CA THR A 58 7.08 -5.92 -1.25
C THR A 58 6.32 -6.15 -2.56
N CYS A 59 7.09 -6.33 -3.63
CA CYS A 59 6.59 -6.80 -4.91
C CYS A 59 7.71 -7.58 -5.61
N VAL A 60 7.39 -8.75 -6.11
CA VAL A 60 8.25 -9.57 -6.96
C VAL A 60 7.46 -10.03 -8.17
N GLY A 61 8.11 -10.09 -9.32
CA GLY A 61 7.45 -10.51 -10.55
C GLY A 61 8.18 -10.00 -11.79
N SER A 62 7.50 -10.04 -12.93
CA SER A 62 8.10 -9.69 -14.22
C SER A 62 7.10 -9.00 -15.15
N LEU A 63 7.61 -8.20 -16.07
CA LEU A 63 6.87 -7.41 -17.04
C LEU A 63 7.24 -7.80 -18.48
N THR A 64 6.27 -7.68 -19.41
CA THR A 64 6.50 -7.68 -20.88
C THR A 64 6.60 -6.29 -21.44
N ASP A 65 5.95 -5.32 -20.80
CA ASP A 65 5.93 -3.94 -21.24
C ASP A 65 6.15 -3.06 -20.01
N TYR A 66 6.94 -2.01 -20.15
CA TYR A 66 7.01 -1.00 -19.12
C TYR A 66 6.69 0.39 -19.65
N GLN A 67 6.18 1.23 -18.77
CA GLN A 67 6.07 2.67 -18.95
C GLN A 67 6.50 3.38 -17.67
N ILE A 68 7.66 4.02 -17.72
CA ILE A 68 8.33 4.62 -16.57
C ILE A 68 8.72 6.04 -16.90
N ARG A 69 8.44 6.99 -16.03
CA ARG A 69 8.90 8.37 -16.16
C ARG A 69 10.20 8.55 -15.38
N PHE A 70 11.28 8.85 -16.09
CA PHE A 70 12.59 9.12 -15.48
C PHE A 70 12.61 10.48 -14.77
N ALA A 71 13.66 10.69 -13.96
CA ALA A 71 13.84 11.92 -13.21
C ALA A 71 13.89 13.14 -14.14
N ASN A 72 13.18 14.18 -13.74
CA ASN A 72 13.11 15.46 -14.48
C ASN A 72 12.65 15.35 -15.94
N GLN A 73 11.84 14.32 -16.26
CA GLN A 73 11.22 14.16 -17.57
C GLN A 73 9.71 14.39 -17.46
N GLU A 74 9.15 15.03 -18.48
CA GLU A 74 7.69 15.25 -18.56
C GLU A 74 6.97 13.98 -19.06
N LYS A 75 7.58 13.24 -19.96
CA LYS A 75 6.99 12.05 -20.62
C LYS A 75 7.53 10.76 -20.05
N GLY A 76 6.69 9.71 -20.09
CA GLY A 76 7.11 8.34 -19.82
C GLY A 76 7.89 7.76 -21.00
N TYR A 77 8.80 6.86 -20.66
CA TYR A 77 9.51 6.01 -21.60
C TYR A 77 8.94 4.61 -21.51
N SER A 78 8.76 3.96 -22.67
CA SER A 78 8.20 2.62 -22.75
C SER A 78 9.05 1.75 -23.66
N ASP A 79 9.11 0.47 -23.36
CA ASP A 79 9.70 -0.56 -24.21
C ASP A 79 9.02 -1.90 -23.93
N LYS A 80 9.29 -2.89 -24.79
CA LYS A 80 8.79 -4.26 -24.71
C LYS A 80 9.94 -5.24 -24.61
N GLY A 81 9.75 -6.27 -23.79
CA GLY A 81 10.76 -7.29 -23.56
C GLY A 81 10.39 -8.16 -22.36
N HIS A 82 11.40 -8.67 -21.68
CA HIS A 82 11.23 -9.38 -20.42
C HIS A 82 12.05 -8.66 -19.35
N PHE A 83 11.37 -8.22 -18.31
CA PHE A 83 11.97 -7.41 -17.25
C PHE A 83 11.57 -7.97 -15.89
N GLU A 84 12.55 -8.21 -15.02
CA GLU A 84 12.30 -8.56 -13.63
C GLU A 84 11.98 -7.30 -12.81
N ILE A 85 10.97 -7.38 -11.95
CA ILE A 85 10.69 -6.31 -10.96
C ILE A 85 11.68 -6.46 -9.82
N VAL A 86 12.69 -5.59 -9.77
CA VAL A 86 13.72 -5.56 -8.73
C VAL A 86 13.22 -4.89 -7.46
N SER A 87 12.44 -3.82 -7.61
CA SER A 87 11.77 -3.18 -6.49
C SER A 87 10.51 -2.44 -6.96
N LEU A 88 9.54 -2.36 -6.07
CA LEU A 88 8.38 -1.47 -6.18
C LEU A 88 8.17 -0.85 -4.80
N VAL A 89 8.17 0.47 -4.73
CA VAL A 89 8.03 1.22 -3.49
C VAL A 89 7.08 2.39 -3.67
N GLY A 90 6.47 2.84 -2.59
CA GLY A 90 5.65 4.04 -2.58
C GLY A 90 4.42 3.92 -1.70
N THR A 91 3.60 4.98 -1.75
CA THR A 91 2.39 5.14 -0.95
C THR A 91 1.15 5.03 -1.80
N VAL A 92 0.11 4.43 -1.23
CA VAL A 92 -1.17 4.19 -1.89
C VAL A 92 -2.32 4.64 -0.98
N SER A 93 -3.37 5.17 -1.61
CA SER A 93 -4.64 5.45 -0.94
C SER A 93 -5.77 5.53 -1.97
N ILE A 94 -7.01 5.54 -1.49
CA ILE A 94 -8.19 5.84 -2.36
C ILE A 94 -8.08 7.21 -3.04
N ASN A 95 -7.24 8.11 -2.54
CA ASN A 95 -6.98 9.46 -3.06
C ASN A 95 -5.81 9.50 -4.06
N GLY A 96 -5.26 8.35 -4.41
CA GLY A 96 -4.18 8.19 -5.38
C GLY A 96 -2.95 7.49 -4.84
N SER A 97 -2.11 7.03 -5.76
CA SER A 97 -0.84 6.34 -5.49
C SER A 97 0.35 7.15 -6.00
N HIS A 98 1.50 6.98 -5.36
CA HIS A 98 2.79 7.44 -5.84
C HIS A 98 3.79 6.29 -5.71
N LEU A 99 4.12 5.70 -6.84
CA LEU A 99 4.89 4.48 -6.91
C LEU A 99 6.13 4.67 -7.78
N HIS A 100 7.26 4.19 -7.29
CA HIS A 100 8.48 4.05 -8.07
C HIS A 100 8.81 2.58 -8.25
N ILE A 101 9.29 2.24 -9.42
CA ILE A 101 9.68 0.88 -9.79
C ILE A 101 11.13 0.85 -10.28
N SER A 102 11.82 -0.24 -9.99
CA SER A 102 13.09 -0.60 -10.62
C SER A 102 12.92 -1.95 -11.28
N ILE A 103 13.35 -2.04 -12.54
CA ILE A 103 13.27 -3.25 -13.37
C ILE A 103 14.62 -3.59 -13.96
N SER A 104 14.87 -4.88 -14.20
CA SER A 104 16.11 -5.37 -14.80
C SER A 104 15.81 -6.18 -16.06
N ASP A 105 16.53 -5.92 -17.14
CA ASP A 105 16.41 -6.68 -18.38
C ASP A 105 17.15 -8.03 -18.32
N SER A 106 17.10 -8.80 -19.41
CA SER A 106 17.76 -10.11 -19.53
C SER A 106 19.28 -10.08 -19.43
N THR A 107 19.90 -8.91 -19.50
CA THR A 107 21.36 -8.72 -19.31
C THR A 107 21.72 -8.31 -17.88
N GLY A 108 20.71 -8.08 -17.02
CA GLY A 108 20.88 -7.56 -15.68
C GLY A 108 20.99 -6.04 -15.61
N LYS A 109 20.88 -5.33 -16.74
CA LYS A 109 20.86 -3.87 -16.75
C LYS A 109 19.57 -3.38 -16.10
N THR A 110 19.73 -2.54 -15.08
CA THR A 110 18.63 -2.05 -14.26
C THR A 110 18.33 -0.60 -14.59
N MET A 111 17.03 -0.28 -14.65
CA MET A 111 16.50 1.08 -14.77
C MET A 111 15.31 1.26 -13.85
N GLY A 112 14.97 2.49 -13.53
CA GLY A 112 13.82 2.75 -12.68
C GLY A 112 13.36 4.20 -12.71
N GLY A 113 12.20 4.44 -12.12
CA GLY A 113 11.60 5.75 -12.03
C GLY A 113 10.14 5.68 -11.55
N HIS A 114 9.38 6.70 -11.88
CA HIS A 114 7.97 6.80 -11.53
C HIS A 114 7.14 5.82 -12.37
N LEU A 115 6.39 4.95 -11.71
CA LEU A 115 5.53 3.96 -12.34
C LEU A 115 4.33 4.65 -13.00
N LEU A 116 4.14 4.39 -14.29
CA LEU A 116 2.98 4.82 -15.05
C LEU A 116 2.11 3.62 -15.44
N GLU A 117 0.91 3.90 -15.93
CA GLU A 117 0.05 2.89 -16.58
C GLU A 117 0.74 2.38 -17.86
N GLY A 118 0.52 1.11 -18.20
CA GLY A 118 1.17 0.46 -19.35
C GLY A 118 2.23 -0.57 -18.98
N CYS A 119 2.48 -0.80 -17.69
CA CYS A 119 3.37 -1.87 -17.20
C CYS A 119 2.63 -3.20 -17.15
N LYS A 120 2.79 -4.05 -18.19
CA LYS A 120 2.07 -5.33 -18.32
C LYS A 120 2.84 -6.49 -17.69
N ILE A 121 2.13 -7.29 -16.90
CA ILE A 121 2.71 -8.47 -16.24
C ILE A 121 3.08 -9.52 -17.28
N TYR A 122 4.30 -10.09 -17.14
CA TYR A 122 4.75 -11.23 -17.94
C TYR A 122 4.24 -12.55 -17.35
N THR A 123 4.78 -13.00 -16.23
CA THR A 123 4.40 -14.27 -15.60
C THR A 123 3.53 -14.07 -14.37
N THR A 124 3.93 -13.15 -13.50
CA THR A 124 3.27 -12.87 -12.24
C THR A 124 3.75 -11.52 -11.69
N ALA A 125 2.95 -10.91 -10.82
CA ALA A 125 3.43 -9.99 -9.80
C ALA A 125 2.77 -10.35 -8.47
N GLU A 126 3.58 -10.63 -7.47
CA GLU A 126 3.16 -10.97 -6.11
C GLU A 126 3.39 -9.75 -5.22
N ILE A 127 2.32 -9.21 -4.69
CA ILE A 127 2.32 -7.88 -4.06
C ILE A 127 1.81 -8.00 -2.64
N VAL A 128 2.51 -7.35 -1.70
CA VAL A 128 2.02 -7.14 -0.35
C VAL A 128 1.91 -5.63 -0.10
N ILE A 129 0.72 -5.19 0.27
CA ILE A 129 0.44 -3.83 0.73
C ILE A 129 0.19 -3.88 2.23
N THR A 130 0.83 -2.99 2.98
CA THR A 130 0.48 -2.72 4.37
C THR A 130 -0.37 -1.46 4.43
N SER A 131 -1.46 -1.49 5.18
CA SER A 131 -2.30 -0.33 5.45
C SER A 131 -2.35 0.01 6.94
N SER A 132 -2.58 1.28 7.25
CA SER A 132 -2.81 1.78 8.60
C SER A 132 -4.22 2.34 8.72
N ASP A 133 -4.87 2.10 9.85
CA ASP A 133 -6.14 2.71 10.21
C ASP A 133 -5.97 4.02 11.01
N THR A 134 -4.72 4.37 11.34
CA THR A 134 -4.37 5.58 12.11
C THR A 134 -4.31 6.83 11.24
N PHE A 135 -3.99 6.67 9.95
CA PHE A 135 -3.73 7.78 9.03
C PHE A 135 -4.71 7.80 7.87
N GLU A 136 -4.83 8.97 7.27
CA GLU A 136 -5.39 9.18 5.94
C GLU A 136 -4.35 9.89 5.07
N PHE A 137 -4.10 9.35 3.88
CA PHE A 137 -3.21 9.91 2.88
C PHE A 137 -4.03 10.65 1.82
N LEU A 138 -3.76 11.94 1.70
CA LEU A 138 -4.33 12.80 0.67
C LEU A 138 -3.25 13.21 -0.33
N ARG A 139 -3.68 13.60 -1.51
CA ARG A 139 -2.82 14.16 -2.55
C ARG A 139 -3.31 15.55 -2.91
N ALA A 140 -2.52 16.58 -2.61
CA ALA A 140 -2.87 17.97 -2.91
C ALA A 140 -1.63 18.81 -3.20
N LYS A 141 -1.83 19.88 -3.96
CA LYS A 141 -0.81 20.92 -4.12
C LYS A 141 -0.66 21.70 -2.82
N ASP A 142 0.56 21.79 -2.33
CA ASP A 142 0.90 22.54 -1.12
C ASP A 142 1.75 23.82 -1.42
N GLY A 143 2.04 24.05 -2.71
CA GLY A 143 2.83 25.17 -3.17
C GLY A 143 4.35 24.94 -3.16
N SER A 144 4.84 23.83 -2.61
CA SER A 144 6.28 23.49 -2.60
C SER A 144 6.77 22.98 -3.95
N THR A 145 5.90 22.26 -4.67
CA THR A 145 6.16 21.73 -6.01
C THR A 145 4.95 21.93 -6.93
N PRO A 146 5.09 21.75 -8.26
CA PRO A 146 3.95 21.80 -9.18
C PRO A 146 3.03 20.56 -9.08
N TRP A 147 3.38 19.57 -8.26
CA TRP A 147 2.69 18.28 -8.16
C TRP A 147 1.77 18.20 -6.95
N ASN A 148 0.90 17.18 -6.96
CA ASN A 148 0.11 16.81 -5.77
C ASN A 148 1.00 15.99 -4.84
N GLU A 149 1.39 16.57 -3.73
CA GLU A 149 2.24 15.94 -2.73
C GLU A 149 1.44 15.20 -1.67
N LEU A 150 2.11 14.29 -0.95
CA LEU A 150 1.49 13.53 0.13
C LEU A 150 1.19 14.44 1.32
N GLN A 151 -0.06 14.44 1.75
CA GLN A 151 -0.50 15.00 3.02
C GLN A 151 -0.95 13.88 3.93
N VAL A 152 -0.35 13.77 5.10
CA VAL A 152 -0.68 12.77 6.11
C VAL A 152 -1.54 13.42 7.17
N GLN A 153 -2.74 12.87 7.40
CA GLN A 153 -3.65 13.33 8.44
C GLN A 153 -3.96 12.19 9.40
N PRO A 154 -4.17 12.47 10.71
CA PRO A 154 -4.73 11.48 11.61
C PRO A 154 -6.14 11.11 11.17
N ARG A 155 -6.46 9.81 11.18
CA ARG A 155 -7.82 9.34 10.94
C ARG A 155 -8.65 9.54 12.19
N LYS A 156 -9.77 10.25 12.04
CA LYS A 156 -10.75 10.47 13.11
C LYS A 156 -11.66 9.26 13.33
#